data_49cc8bedd43ef9a93506d6c0932a2a44
#
_entry.id   49cc8bedd43ef9a93506d6c0932a2a44
#
_cell.length_a   1.000
_cell.length_b   1.000
_cell.length_c   1.000
_cell.angle_alpha   90.00
_cell.angle_beta   90.00
_cell.angle_gamma   90.00
#
_symmetry.space_group_name_H-M   'P 1'
#
loop_
_entity.id
_entity.type
_entity.pdbx_description
1 polymer ?
#
loop_
_entity_poly.entity_id
_entity_poly.type
_entity_poly.pdbx_seq_one_letter_code
_entity_poly.pdbx_strand_id
1 'polypeptide(L)'
;ENIRNLEGLLLRRKNIISSFGKKHRYYKYSEDTIDFFYEELDFDGYNNLIISTLKIFEDNKTLMELTDIKNEYELHNFLKKTNRRDNIKYNKMPMIEIGESDYLNQIKLLMSQYSGVSRHEFSEIVESEYGIRQETFLGSMQEEIKKYIVDDKIKFIGKKIPEEVIMKIKSNLTENFYSKDEIVKYLKEIEID
;
A
#
# COMPACT_ATOMS: atom_id res chain seq x y z
N GLU A 1 9.92 -33.43 15.95
CA GLU A 1 10.87 -32.28 16.04
C GLU A 1 11.52 -31.92 14.69
N ASN A 2 11.74 -32.93 13.81
CA ASN A 2 12.47 -32.74 12.57
C ASN A 2 11.70 -32.07 11.42
N ILE A 3 10.36 -32.16 11.34
CA ILE A 3 9.58 -31.64 10.21
C ILE A 3 9.54 -30.12 10.17
N ARG A 4 9.36 -29.45 11.32
CA ARG A 4 9.38 -27.98 11.39
C ARG A 4 10.76 -27.40 11.05
N ASN A 5 11.82 -28.10 11.46
CA ASN A 5 13.19 -27.69 11.13
C ASN A 5 13.46 -27.85 9.63
N LEU A 6 12.95 -28.93 9.02
CA LEU A 6 13.10 -29.17 7.58
C LEU A 6 12.36 -28.13 6.75
N GLU A 7 11.12 -27.78 7.10
CA GLU A 7 10.34 -26.73 6.45
C GLU A 7 11.08 -25.39 6.52
N GLY A 8 11.59 -25.01 7.71
CA GLY A 8 12.38 -23.79 7.88
C GLY A 8 13.66 -23.76 7.04
N LEU A 9 14.32 -24.91 6.87
CA LEU A 9 15.51 -25.03 6.02
C LEU A 9 15.16 -24.91 4.54
N LEU A 10 14.05 -25.53 4.10
CA LEU A 10 13.58 -25.45 2.73
C LEU A 10 13.18 -24.03 2.35
N LEU A 11 12.48 -23.32 3.24
CA LEU A 11 12.06 -21.93 3.03
C LEU A 11 13.22 -20.93 2.89
N ARG A 12 14.39 -21.26 3.43
CA ARG A 12 15.62 -20.47 3.25
C ARG A 12 16.28 -20.65 1.89
N ARG A 13 15.92 -21.71 1.15
CA ARG A 13 16.47 -21.94 -0.18
C ARG A 13 15.97 -20.89 -1.17
N LYS A 14 16.87 -20.35 -1.99
CA LYS A 14 16.57 -19.31 -2.99
C LYS A 14 15.42 -19.73 -3.91
N ASN A 15 15.41 -20.96 -4.35
CA ASN A 15 14.48 -21.51 -5.35
C ASN A 15 13.21 -22.18 -4.76
N ILE A 16 12.91 -21.97 -3.49
CA ILE A 16 11.64 -22.43 -2.89
C ILE A 16 10.81 -21.21 -2.58
N ILE A 17 9.66 -21.06 -3.21
CA ILE A 17 8.72 -19.97 -2.91
C ILE A 17 7.45 -20.51 -2.27
N SER A 18 6.89 -19.70 -1.37
CA SER A 18 5.67 -20.04 -0.66
C SER A 18 4.46 -19.48 -1.40
N SER A 19 3.40 -20.28 -1.39
CA SER A 19 2.08 -19.92 -1.91
C SER A 19 1.05 -19.93 -0.80
N PHE A 20 -0.21 -19.67 -1.12
CA PHE A 20 -1.32 -19.70 -0.18
C PHE A 20 -1.45 -21.07 0.52
N GLY A 21 -1.87 -21.09 1.78
CA GLY A 21 -2.16 -22.31 2.54
C GLY A 21 -0.91 -23.13 2.91
N LYS A 22 0.23 -22.47 3.13
CA LYS A 22 1.53 -23.11 3.46
C LYS A 22 2.04 -24.06 2.38
N LYS A 23 1.58 -23.89 1.15
CA LYS A 23 2.11 -24.63 0.00
C LYS A 23 3.44 -24.01 -0.44
N HIS A 24 4.34 -24.83 -0.92
CA HIS A 24 5.64 -24.41 -1.43
C HIS A 24 5.88 -25.10 -2.76
N ARG A 25 6.55 -24.38 -3.67
CA ARG A 25 7.01 -24.99 -4.92
C ARG A 25 8.46 -24.61 -5.21
N TYR A 26 9.10 -25.44 -6.00
CA TYR A 26 10.37 -25.11 -6.61
C TYR A 26 10.11 -24.10 -7.73
N TYR A 27 10.82 -22.97 -7.68
CA TYR A 27 10.73 -21.90 -8.67
C TYR A 27 12.13 -21.59 -9.18
N LYS A 28 12.39 -22.00 -10.43
CA LYS A 28 13.68 -21.76 -11.07
C LYS A 28 13.65 -20.41 -11.76
N TYR A 29 14.44 -19.48 -11.28
CA TYR A 29 14.65 -18.17 -11.89
C TYR A 29 16.15 -17.86 -11.98
N SER A 30 16.55 -17.11 -13.02
CA SER A 30 17.89 -16.63 -13.26
C SER A 30 18.05 -15.18 -12.81
N GLU A 31 19.25 -14.65 -12.82
CA GLU A 31 19.48 -13.21 -12.61
C GLU A 31 18.80 -12.40 -13.72
N ASP A 32 18.81 -12.86 -14.97
CA ASP A 32 18.11 -12.19 -16.08
C ASP A 32 16.59 -12.11 -15.83
N THR A 33 15.99 -13.13 -15.21
CA THR A 33 14.56 -13.10 -14.83
C THR A 33 14.31 -12.05 -13.76
N ILE A 34 15.23 -11.91 -12.79
CA ILE A 34 15.12 -10.92 -11.73
C ILE A 34 15.27 -9.51 -12.34
N ASP A 35 16.28 -9.29 -13.15
CA ASP A 35 16.56 -8.00 -13.78
C ASP A 35 15.37 -7.57 -14.65
N PHE A 36 14.88 -8.46 -15.52
CA PHE A 36 13.67 -8.22 -16.32
C PHE A 36 12.46 -7.86 -15.45
N PHE A 37 12.23 -8.59 -14.34
CA PHE A 37 11.10 -8.31 -13.45
C PHE A 37 11.18 -6.91 -12.84
N TYR A 38 12.38 -6.49 -12.38
CA TYR A 38 12.56 -5.19 -11.74
C TYR A 38 12.63 -4.02 -12.74
N GLU A 39 12.94 -4.28 -14.00
CA GLU A 39 12.90 -3.30 -15.08
C GLU A 39 11.45 -3.04 -15.54
N GLU A 40 10.63 -4.09 -15.64
CA GLU A 40 9.25 -3.99 -16.11
C GLU A 40 8.25 -3.53 -15.03
N LEU A 41 8.54 -3.79 -13.74
CA LEU A 41 7.66 -3.38 -12.65
C LEU A 41 7.91 -1.93 -12.23
N ASP A 42 6.94 -1.06 -12.52
CA ASP A 42 6.95 0.33 -12.05
C ASP A 42 6.67 0.41 -10.52
N PHE A 43 7.74 0.35 -9.74
CA PHE A 43 7.64 0.55 -8.29
C PHE A 43 7.35 2.00 -7.89
N ASP A 44 7.63 2.97 -8.75
CA ASP A 44 7.48 4.39 -8.40
C ASP A 44 6.00 4.77 -8.34
N GLY A 45 5.15 4.06 -9.09
CA GLY A 45 3.69 4.16 -8.97
C GLY A 45 3.14 3.73 -7.60
N TYR A 46 3.90 2.96 -6.82
CA TYR A 46 3.53 2.49 -5.47
C TYR A 46 4.34 3.15 -4.35
N ASN A 47 5.10 4.20 -4.64
CA ASN A 47 6.00 4.81 -3.66
C ASN A 47 5.24 5.46 -2.50
N ASN A 48 5.81 5.37 -1.28
CA ASN A 48 5.26 5.87 -0.02
C ASN A 48 3.91 5.24 0.37
N LEU A 49 3.69 3.96 0.01
CA LEU A 49 2.47 3.22 0.34
C LEU A 49 2.75 1.96 1.17
N ILE A 50 1.78 1.62 2.02
CA ILE A 50 1.60 0.27 2.54
C ILE A 50 0.57 -0.40 1.65
N ILE A 51 0.98 -1.46 0.96
CA ILE A 51 0.20 -2.11 -0.09
C ILE A 51 0.31 -3.63 0.01
N SER A 52 -0.72 -4.33 -0.41
CA SER A 52 -0.65 -5.77 -0.58
C SER A 52 -0.02 -6.12 -1.93
N THR A 53 0.80 -7.16 -1.96
CA THR A 53 1.28 -7.71 -3.23
C THR A 53 0.14 -8.25 -4.11
N LEU A 54 -1.09 -8.40 -3.58
CA LEU A 54 -2.29 -8.66 -4.37
C LEU A 54 -2.53 -7.54 -5.39
N LYS A 55 -2.50 -6.27 -4.97
CA LYS A 55 -2.69 -5.13 -5.88
C LYS A 55 -1.63 -5.11 -6.98
N ILE A 56 -0.37 -5.26 -6.59
CA ILE A 56 0.74 -5.29 -7.55
C ILE A 56 0.58 -6.46 -8.54
N PHE A 57 0.16 -7.62 -8.05
CA PHE A 57 -0.11 -8.81 -8.87
C PHE A 57 -1.25 -8.56 -9.88
N GLU A 58 -2.37 -7.99 -9.42
CA GLU A 58 -3.53 -7.70 -10.26
C GLU A 58 -3.25 -6.64 -11.32
N ASP A 59 -2.49 -5.59 -10.96
CA ASP A 59 -2.11 -4.52 -11.88
C ASP A 59 -1.11 -4.99 -12.96
N ASN A 60 -0.33 -6.05 -12.68
CA ASN A 60 0.77 -6.49 -13.53
C ASN A 60 0.65 -7.96 -13.97
N LYS A 61 -0.57 -8.43 -14.30
CA LYS A 61 -0.85 -9.84 -14.63
C LYS A 61 0.05 -10.39 -15.72
N THR A 62 0.28 -9.65 -16.79
CA THR A 62 1.14 -10.07 -17.91
C THR A 62 2.57 -10.32 -17.43
N LEU A 63 3.13 -9.44 -16.61
CA LEU A 63 4.47 -9.63 -16.04
C LEU A 63 4.52 -10.88 -15.15
N MET A 64 3.47 -11.08 -14.33
CA MET A 64 3.38 -12.26 -13.47
C MET A 64 3.33 -13.57 -14.28
N GLU A 65 2.61 -13.58 -15.39
CA GLU A 65 2.55 -14.73 -16.31
C GLU A 65 3.92 -14.98 -16.97
N LEU A 66 4.57 -13.94 -17.48
CA LEU A 66 5.90 -14.04 -18.12
C LEU A 66 6.98 -14.54 -17.16
N THR A 67 6.86 -14.18 -15.89
CA THR A 67 7.81 -14.59 -14.85
C THR A 67 7.35 -15.80 -14.04
N ASP A 68 6.26 -16.48 -14.42
CA ASP A 68 5.70 -17.66 -13.76
C ASP A 68 5.39 -17.47 -12.27
N ILE A 69 5.02 -16.25 -11.87
CA ILE A 69 4.53 -15.93 -10.51
C ILE A 69 3.01 -16.14 -10.48
N LYS A 70 2.51 -17.02 -9.61
CA LYS A 70 1.13 -17.54 -9.67
C LYS A 70 0.12 -16.81 -8.79
N ASN A 71 0.58 -16.08 -7.78
CA ASN A 71 -0.29 -15.35 -6.85
C ASN A 71 0.52 -14.35 -6.00
N GLU A 72 -0.20 -13.54 -5.23
CA GLU A 72 0.35 -12.50 -4.37
C GLU A 72 1.35 -13.01 -3.32
N TYR A 73 1.18 -14.23 -2.83
CA TYR A 73 2.09 -14.82 -1.83
C TYR A 73 3.43 -15.18 -2.46
N GLU A 74 3.40 -15.74 -3.65
CA GLU A 74 4.60 -16.04 -4.44
C GLU A 74 5.32 -14.74 -4.80
N LEU A 75 4.59 -13.71 -5.22
CA LEU A 75 5.13 -12.39 -5.49
C LEU A 75 5.83 -11.80 -4.25
N HIS A 76 5.18 -11.82 -3.09
CA HIS A 76 5.79 -11.35 -1.84
C HIS A 76 7.08 -12.11 -1.51
N ASN A 77 7.08 -13.44 -1.67
CA ASN A 77 8.28 -14.25 -1.45
C ASN A 77 9.38 -13.95 -2.45
N PHE A 78 9.05 -13.81 -3.74
CA PHE A 78 9.99 -13.48 -4.79
C PHE A 78 10.68 -12.15 -4.50
N LEU A 79 9.91 -11.09 -4.28
CA LEU A 79 10.42 -9.77 -3.95
C LEU A 79 11.33 -9.80 -2.70
N LYS A 80 10.89 -10.49 -1.63
CA LYS A 80 11.68 -10.62 -0.40
C LYS A 80 13.00 -11.36 -0.59
N LYS A 81 13.04 -12.36 -1.47
CA LYS A 81 14.24 -13.17 -1.71
C LYS A 81 15.22 -12.54 -2.69
N THR A 82 14.71 -11.75 -3.62
CA THR A 82 15.54 -11.08 -4.62
C THR A 82 15.99 -9.70 -4.19
N ASN A 83 15.18 -9.00 -3.43
CA ASN A 83 15.37 -7.68 -2.79
C ASN A 83 16.40 -6.76 -3.46
N ARG A 84 16.00 -6.17 -4.59
CA ARG A 84 16.83 -5.21 -5.35
C ARG A 84 16.62 -3.76 -4.93
N ARG A 85 15.72 -3.47 -3.97
CA ARG A 85 15.37 -2.11 -3.54
C ARG A 85 15.41 -2.00 -2.02
N ASP A 86 16.26 -1.12 -1.51
CA ASP A 86 16.45 -0.90 -0.07
C ASP A 86 15.26 -0.20 0.60
N ASN A 87 14.41 0.45 -0.20
CA ASN A 87 13.22 1.16 0.28
C ASN A 87 11.98 0.27 0.42
N ILE A 88 12.10 -1.06 0.28
CA ILE A 88 10.98 -1.99 0.47
C ILE A 88 11.14 -2.73 1.79
N LYS A 89 10.15 -2.59 2.67
CA LYS A 89 10.04 -3.36 3.92
C LYS A 89 8.96 -4.45 3.76
N TYR A 90 9.31 -5.65 4.16
CA TYR A 90 8.44 -6.83 4.05
C TYR A 90 7.74 -7.08 5.38
N ASN A 91 6.47 -6.70 5.45
CA ASN A 91 5.61 -6.92 6.60
C ASN A 91 5.02 -8.35 6.60
N LYS A 92 3.96 -8.57 7.40
CA LYS A 92 3.25 -9.85 7.36
C LYS A 92 2.63 -10.04 5.98
N MET A 93 3.01 -11.15 5.33
CA MET A 93 2.51 -11.53 4.00
C MET A 93 0.98 -11.44 3.89
N PRO A 94 0.44 -10.85 2.84
CA PRO A 94 1.09 -10.37 1.62
C PRO A 94 1.45 -8.85 1.62
N MET A 95 1.58 -8.21 2.79
CA MET A 95 1.79 -6.77 2.90
C MET A 95 3.26 -6.37 2.75
N ILE A 96 3.51 -5.30 2.00
CA ILE A 96 4.79 -4.63 1.89
C ILE A 96 4.62 -3.13 2.13
N GLU A 97 5.70 -2.48 2.52
CA GLU A 97 5.81 -1.04 2.69
C GLU A 97 6.89 -0.54 1.72
N ILE A 98 6.58 0.45 0.89
CA ILE A 98 7.49 1.01 -0.10
C ILE A 98 7.74 2.47 0.25
N GLY A 99 9.01 2.85 0.40
CA GLY A 99 9.41 4.21 0.78
C GLY A 99 9.04 4.60 2.21
N GLU A 100 8.80 5.89 2.43
CA GLU A 100 8.31 6.43 3.70
C GLU A 100 6.78 6.42 3.69
N SER A 101 6.18 5.48 4.39
CA SER A 101 4.74 5.30 4.41
C SER A 101 4.15 5.52 5.80
N ASP A 102 2.93 6.05 5.85
CA ASP A 102 2.11 6.18 7.04
C ASP A 102 0.72 5.63 6.75
N TYR A 103 0.46 4.42 7.23
CA TYR A 103 -0.81 3.72 7.02
C TYR A 103 -2.02 4.53 7.48
N LEU A 104 -1.92 5.20 8.63
CA LEU A 104 -3.03 5.98 9.16
C LEU A 104 -3.36 7.17 8.27
N ASN A 105 -2.34 7.90 7.83
CA ASN A 105 -2.52 9.02 6.89
C ASN A 105 -2.98 8.54 5.52
N GLN A 106 -2.47 7.41 5.02
CA GLN A 106 -2.91 6.80 3.77
C GLN A 106 -4.42 6.50 3.80
N ILE A 107 -4.92 5.85 4.87
CA ILE A 107 -6.35 5.55 5.01
C ILE A 107 -7.19 6.82 5.22
N LYS A 108 -6.71 7.79 6.02
CA LYS A 108 -7.41 9.07 6.20
C LYS A 108 -7.54 9.85 4.90
N LEU A 109 -6.52 9.85 4.06
CA LEU A 109 -6.56 10.48 2.74
C LEU A 109 -7.64 9.85 1.87
N LEU A 110 -7.70 8.51 1.85
CA LEU A 110 -8.75 7.79 1.13
C LEU A 110 -10.14 8.09 1.71
N MET A 111 -10.30 8.11 3.04
CA MET A 111 -11.56 8.49 3.70
C MET A 111 -12.04 9.89 3.30
N SER A 112 -11.12 10.83 3.10
CA SER A 112 -11.46 12.20 2.69
C SER A 112 -12.09 12.26 1.30
N GLN A 113 -11.74 11.31 0.43
CA GLN A 113 -12.27 11.22 -0.93
C GLN A 113 -13.65 10.52 -0.96
N TYR A 114 -13.88 9.58 -0.04
CA TYR A 114 -15.05 8.71 0.01
C TYR A 114 -15.90 8.92 1.27
N SER A 115 -16.02 10.17 1.74
CA SER A 115 -16.89 10.48 2.88
C SER A 115 -18.37 10.23 2.53
N GLY A 116 -19.10 9.60 3.42
CA GLY A 116 -20.52 9.28 3.25
C GLY A 116 -20.82 7.84 2.82
N VAL A 117 -19.83 7.09 2.28
CA VAL A 117 -20.01 5.67 1.95
C VAL A 117 -20.11 4.81 3.22
N SER A 118 -20.74 3.64 3.11
CA SER A 118 -20.76 2.67 4.21
C SER A 118 -19.37 2.14 4.52
N ARG A 119 -19.19 1.63 5.73
CA ARG A 119 -17.93 0.96 6.14
C ARG A 119 -17.59 -0.22 5.22
N HIS A 120 -18.60 -0.94 4.74
CA HIS A 120 -18.40 -2.07 3.84
C HIS A 120 -17.93 -1.61 2.46
N GLU A 121 -18.63 -0.66 1.83
CA GLU A 121 -18.20 -0.05 0.56
C GLU A 121 -16.79 0.54 0.67
N PHE A 122 -16.48 1.18 1.79
CA PHE A 122 -15.13 1.69 2.01
C PHE A 122 -14.09 0.58 2.08
N SER A 123 -14.42 -0.59 2.67
CA SER A 123 -13.50 -1.73 2.67
C SER A 123 -13.27 -2.31 1.28
N GLU A 124 -14.26 -2.26 0.38
CA GLU A 124 -14.10 -2.62 -1.04
C GLU A 124 -13.16 -1.65 -1.76
N ILE A 125 -13.30 -0.35 -1.47
CA ILE A 125 -12.41 0.68 -2.01
C ILE A 125 -10.97 0.46 -1.54
N VAL A 126 -10.75 0.17 -0.24
CA VAL A 126 -9.41 -0.13 0.31
C VAL A 126 -8.81 -1.38 -0.35
N GLU A 127 -9.61 -2.40 -0.63
CA GLU A 127 -9.16 -3.60 -1.35
C GLU A 127 -8.79 -3.25 -2.79
N SER A 128 -9.59 -2.48 -3.49
CA SER A 128 -9.34 -2.04 -4.86
C SER A 128 -8.07 -1.17 -4.98
N GLU A 129 -7.89 -0.22 -4.06
CA GLU A 129 -6.78 0.74 -4.11
C GLU A 129 -5.45 0.15 -3.62
N TYR A 130 -5.50 -0.69 -2.58
CA TYR A 130 -4.29 -1.16 -1.90
C TYR A 130 -4.15 -2.68 -1.85
N GLY A 131 -5.11 -3.44 -2.39
CA GLY A 131 -5.13 -4.91 -2.33
C GLY A 131 -5.30 -5.47 -0.91
N ILE A 132 -5.69 -4.64 0.05
CA ILE A 132 -5.91 -5.06 1.44
C ILE A 132 -7.30 -5.67 1.53
N ARG A 133 -7.39 -6.99 1.69
CA ARG A 133 -8.67 -7.71 1.73
C ARG A 133 -9.60 -7.13 2.78
N GLN A 134 -10.89 -7.05 2.44
CA GLN A 134 -11.94 -6.45 3.28
C GLN A 134 -11.93 -7.01 4.70
N GLU A 135 -11.89 -8.33 4.86
CA GLU A 135 -11.88 -8.96 6.19
C GLU A 135 -10.62 -8.58 6.98
N THR A 136 -9.48 -8.42 6.30
CA THR A 136 -8.22 -7.99 6.93
C THR A 136 -8.33 -6.54 7.37
N PHE A 137 -8.83 -5.66 6.50
CA PHE A 137 -9.02 -4.25 6.82
C PHE A 137 -9.99 -4.07 7.99
N LEU A 138 -11.19 -4.67 7.90
CA LEU A 138 -12.22 -4.55 8.94
C LEU A 138 -11.77 -5.17 10.27
N GLY A 139 -11.08 -6.32 10.23
CA GLY A 139 -10.60 -7.03 11.43
C GLY A 139 -9.40 -6.37 12.13
N SER A 140 -8.61 -5.57 11.39
CA SER A 140 -7.40 -4.89 11.93
C SER A 140 -7.54 -3.37 11.99
N MET A 141 -8.77 -2.86 11.85
CA MET A 141 -9.01 -1.42 11.82
C MET A 141 -8.60 -0.75 13.14
N GLN A 142 -7.70 0.21 13.02
CA GLN A 142 -7.18 0.96 14.17
C GLN A 142 -8.27 1.85 14.79
N GLU A 143 -8.18 2.09 16.10
CA GLU A 143 -9.12 2.93 16.84
C GLU A 143 -9.17 4.38 16.30
N GLU A 144 -8.04 4.88 15.79
CA GLU A 144 -7.95 6.18 15.13
C GLU A 144 -8.80 6.27 13.86
N ILE A 145 -8.98 5.17 13.13
CA ILE A 145 -9.81 5.08 11.93
C ILE A 145 -11.28 4.92 12.35
N LYS A 146 -11.57 4.11 13.38
CA LYS A 146 -12.94 3.86 13.87
C LYS A 146 -13.65 5.14 14.32
N LYS A 147 -12.92 6.16 14.79
CA LYS A 147 -13.48 7.47 15.18
C LYS A 147 -14.21 8.18 14.04
N TYR A 148 -13.87 7.86 12.80
CA TYR A 148 -14.47 8.45 11.61
C TYR A 148 -15.63 7.62 11.05
N ILE A 149 -16.05 6.54 11.75
CA ILE A 149 -17.19 5.72 11.37
C ILE A 149 -18.32 6.02 12.33
N VAL A 150 -19.40 6.61 11.80
CA VAL A 150 -20.60 6.97 12.56
C VAL A 150 -21.82 6.43 11.81
N ASP A 151 -22.70 5.68 12.50
CA ASP A 151 -23.86 5.03 11.91
C ASP A 151 -23.50 4.17 10.68
N ASP A 152 -22.42 3.39 10.81
CA ASP A 152 -21.83 2.53 9.76
C ASP A 152 -21.40 3.26 8.48
N LYS A 153 -21.25 4.58 8.53
CA LYS A 153 -20.78 5.42 7.41
C LYS A 153 -19.47 6.11 7.75
N ILE A 154 -18.63 6.27 6.72
CA ILE A 154 -17.42 7.09 6.83
C ILE A 154 -17.84 8.56 6.93
N LYS A 155 -17.58 9.16 8.07
CA LYS A 155 -17.77 10.60 8.30
C LYS A 155 -16.41 11.24 8.55
N PHE A 156 -15.56 11.23 7.53
CA PHE A 156 -14.32 11.96 7.56
C PHE A 156 -14.60 13.39 7.12
N ILE A 157 -14.64 14.31 8.09
CA ILE A 157 -14.71 15.75 7.82
C ILE A 157 -13.26 16.25 7.61
N GLY A 158 -12.60 15.73 6.60
CA GLY A 158 -11.57 16.48 5.95
C GLY A 158 -12.32 17.41 5.00
N LYS A 159 -12.40 18.69 5.32
CA LYS A 159 -12.89 19.68 4.35
C LYS A 159 -12.07 19.44 3.08
N LYS A 160 -12.71 18.97 2.00
CA LYS A 160 -12.12 19.00 0.69
C LYS A 160 -11.86 20.47 0.43
N ILE A 161 -10.59 20.88 0.50
CA ILE A 161 -10.26 22.26 0.16
C ILE A 161 -10.68 22.44 -1.29
N PRO A 162 -11.64 23.33 -1.60
CA PRO A 162 -12.08 23.53 -2.98
C PRO A 162 -10.88 23.81 -3.88
N GLU A 163 -10.92 23.32 -5.10
CA GLU A 163 -9.78 23.44 -6.03
C GLU A 163 -9.40 24.91 -6.30
N GLU A 164 -10.40 25.80 -6.27
CA GLU A 164 -10.23 27.25 -6.34
C GLU A 164 -9.38 27.80 -5.16
N VAL A 165 -9.57 27.23 -3.98
CA VAL A 165 -8.79 27.59 -2.78
C VAL A 165 -7.37 27.08 -2.89
N ILE A 166 -7.18 25.85 -3.39
CA ILE A 166 -5.86 25.28 -3.66
C ILE A 166 -5.11 26.14 -4.68
N MET A 167 -5.77 26.55 -5.77
CA MET A 167 -5.17 27.44 -6.76
C MET A 167 -4.81 28.81 -6.16
N LYS A 168 -5.69 29.37 -5.32
CA LYS A 168 -5.45 30.64 -4.63
C LYS A 168 -4.28 30.55 -3.64
N ILE A 169 -4.17 29.43 -2.92
CA ILE A 169 -3.03 29.15 -2.04
C ILE A 169 -1.74 29.04 -2.88
N LYS A 170 -1.74 28.25 -3.94
CA LYS A 170 -0.58 28.04 -4.83
C LYS A 170 -0.11 29.34 -5.50
N SER A 171 -1.03 30.22 -5.91
CA SER A 171 -0.68 31.50 -6.57
C SER A 171 -0.05 32.52 -5.63
N ASN A 172 -0.27 32.39 -4.32
CA ASN A 172 0.25 33.32 -3.31
C ASN A 172 1.44 32.77 -2.51
N LEU A 173 1.67 31.44 -2.56
CA LEU A 173 2.87 30.84 -2.00
C LEU A 173 4.01 30.99 -3.03
N THR A 174 4.81 32.05 -2.87
CA THR A 174 5.91 32.42 -3.79
C THR A 174 7.28 31.96 -3.29
N GLU A 175 7.39 31.52 -2.04
CA GLU A 175 8.62 31.05 -1.41
C GLU A 175 8.65 29.51 -1.35
N ASN A 176 9.85 28.95 -1.25
CA ASN A 176 10.03 27.50 -1.19
C ASN A 176 9.75 26.88 0.19
N PHE A 177 9.69 27.72 1.24
CA PHE A 177 9.49 27.26 2.62
C PHE A 177 8.58 28.22 3.38
N TYR A 178 7.61 27.64 4.11
CA TYR A 178 6.71 28.36 5.02
C TYR A 178 6.65 27.62 6.34
N SER A 179 6.63 28.35 7.45
CA SER A 179 6.32 27.78 8.75
C SER A 179 4.83 27.41 8.83
N LYS A 180 4.49 26.50 9.74
CA LYS A 180 3.08 26.15 10.01
C LYS A 180 2.24 27.36 10.37
N ASP A 181 2.79 28.27 11.18
CA ASP A 181 2.08 29.45 11.67
C ASP A 181 1.81 30.47 10.55
N GLU A 182 2.74 30.64 9.61
CA GLU A 182 2.55 31.46 8.41
C GLU A 182 1.45 30.90 7.52
N ILE A 183 1.43 29.59 7.30
CA ILE A 183 0.36 28.93 6.53
C ILE A 183 -1.00 29.12 7.23
N VAL A 184 -1.08 28.88 8.55
CA VAL A 184 -2.32 29.06 9.33
C VAL A 184 -2.81 30.51 9.29
N LYS A 185 -1.90 31.49 9.44
CA LYS A 185 -2.23 32.91 9.35
C LYS A 185 -2.80 33.24 7.97
N TYR A 186 -2.14 32.78 6.91
CA TYR A 186 -2.59 32.99 5.54
C TYR A 186 -3.97 32.37 5.27
N LEU A 187 -4.21 31.12 5.73
CA LEU A 187 -5.52 30.48 5.59
C LEU A 187 -6.65 31.26 6.27
N LYS A 188 -6.40 31.86 7.43
CA LYS A 188 -7.37 32.74 8.10
C LYS A 188 -7.64 34.02 7.32
N GLU A 189 -6.62 34.61 6.69
CA GLU A 189 -6.76 35.84 5.88
C GLU A 189 -7.62 35.60 4.61
N ILE A 190 -7.68 34.39 4.10
CA ILE A 190 -8.51 34.01 2.96
C ILE A 190 -9.86 33.35 3.35
N GLU A 191 -10.27 33.53 4.63
CA GLU A 191 -11.55 33.05 5.21
C GLU A 191 -11.75 31.53 5.09
N ILE A 192 -10.67 30.76 5.26
CA ILE A 192 -10.74 29.30 5.36
C ILE A 192 -10.48 28.92 6.82
N ASP A 193 -11.55 28.49 7.52
CA ASP A 193 -11.49 27.95 8.88
C ASP A 193 -10.99 26.51 8.95
#